data_bf3a02f7d7d34cef8874e68d4435b7bf
#
_entry.id   bf3a02f7d7d34cef8874e68d4435b7bf
#
_cell.length_a   1.000
_cell.length_b   1.000
_cell.length_c   1.000
_cell.angle_alpha   90.00
_cell.angle_beta   90.00
_cell.angle_gamma   90.00
#
_symmetry.space_group_name_H-M   'P 1'
#
loop_
_entity.id
_entity.type
_entity.pdbx_description
1 polymer ?
#
loop_
_entity_poly.entity_id
_entity_poly.type
_entity_poly.pdbx_seq_one_letter_code
_entity_poly.pdbx_strand_id
1 'polypeptide(L)'
;MQARCGELKKDNRGMEVYWIMAEHGEIPHNAIPIGRERDGKPLFAARGYYKGGVHPGKCGRHLRKGANISYGGDEVHLENYEVLVGNEHKIRWQSEEGRITVNDWEQGLQPVEGGRESDGRFLFLCICEHEGGIHPGKIDKQSDHANFAYDGKERQCKRKHAGN
;
A
#
# COMPACT_ATOMS: atom_id res chain seq x y z
N MET A 1 16.70 -2.58 1.08
CA MET A 1 15.35 -2.27 0.56
C MET A 1 14.80 -1.02 1.19
N GLN A 2 14.09 -0.24 0.44
CA GLN A 2 13.57 1.04 0.87
C GLN A 2 12.06 1.10 0.64
N ALA A 3 11.32 1.47 1.67
CA ALA A 3 9.89 1.71 1.56
C ALA A 3 9.64 3.07 0.91
N ARG A 4 8.64 3.15 0.05
CA ARG A 4 8.18 4.37 -0.57
C ARG A 4 6.70 4.55 -0.28
N CYS A 5 6.34 5.73 0.21
CA CYS A 5 4.94 6.08 0.46
C CYS A 5 4.29 6.64 -0.78
N GLY A 6 3.04 6.25 -1.00
CA GLY A 6 2.20 6.88 -2.01
C GLY A 6 1.68 8.21 -1.50
N GLU A 7 1.72 9.22 -2.32
CA GLU A 7 1.26 10.55 -1.99
C GLU A 7 0.32 11.07 -3.07
N LEU A 8 -0.73 11.75 -2.64
CA LEU A 8 -1.69 12.38 -3.53
C LEU A 8 -1.31 13.84 -3.75
N LYS A 9 -1.32 14.25 -5.01
CA LYS A 9 -1.14 15.66 -5.36
C LYS A 9 -2.37 16.44 -4.93
N LYS A 10 -2.17 17.60 -4.33
CA LYS A 10 -3.27 18.48 -3.91
C LYS A 10 -4.06 19.10 -5.06
N ASP A 11 -3.49 19.09 -6.25
CA ASP A 11 -4.20 19.59 -7.42
C ASP A 11 -5.33 18.63 -7.77
N ASN A 12 -6.55 19.03 -7.49
CA ASN A 12 -7.74 18.22 -7.72
C ASN A 12 -8.34 18.38 -9.11
N ARG A 13 -7.58 18.96 -10.04
CA ARG A 13 -8.07 19.07 -11.41
C ARG A 13 -8.02 17.72 -12.10
N GLY A 14 -9.16 17.30 -12.62
CA GLY A 14 -9.26 16.07 -13.39
C GLY A 14 -9.66 14.88 -12.56
N MET A 15 -9.21 13.69 -12.99
CA MET A 15 -9.66 12.43 -12.41
C MET A 15 -9.12 12.21 -11.01
N GLU A 16 -9.98 11.67 -10.17
CA GLU A 16 -9.68 11.34 -8.78
C GLU A 16 -8.98 10.00 -8.66
N VAL A 17 -8.40 9.78 -7.47
CA VAL A 17 -7.92 8.49 -7.02
C VAL A 17 -8.81 8.10 -5.84
N TYR A 18 -9.38 6.90 -5.90
CA TYR A 18 -10.32 6.45 -4.88
C TYR A 18 -10.33 4.94 -4.76
N TRP A 19 -10.97 4.45 -3.70
CA TRP A 19 -11.07 3.01 -3.41
C TRP A 19 -12.44 2.51 -3.86
N ILE A 20 -12.48 1.35 -4.53
CA ILE A 20 -13.75 0.69 -4.86
C ILE A 20 -13.73 -0.76 -4.41
N MET A 21 -14.91 -1.26 -4.08
CA MET A 21 -15.08 -2.63 -3.60
C MET A 21 -14.87 -3.66 -4.70
N ALA A 22 -14.24 -4.76 -4.33
CA ALA A 22 -14.05 -5.92 -5.19
C ALA A 22 -14.04 -7.18 -4.32
N GLU A 23 -14.12 -8.33 -4.96
CA GLU A 23 -14.12 -9.61 -4.26
C GLU A 23 -13.52 -10.72 -5.12
N HIS A 24 -13.09 -11.79 -4.45
CA HIS A 24 -12.68 -13.03 -5.10
C HIS A 24 -11.64 -12.93 -6.21
N GLY A 25 -10.69 -12.00 -6.08
CA GLY A 25 -9.63 -11.83 -7.07
C GLY A 25 -10.00 -10.91 -8.23
N GLU A 26 -11.16 -10.27 -8.17
CA GLU A 26 -11.54 -9.26 -9.17
C GLU A 26 -10.63 -8.05 -9.10
N ILE A 27 -10.28 -7.53 -10.27
CA ILE A 27 -9.50 -6.29 -10.39
C ILE A 27 -10.30 -5.34 -11.28
N PRO A 28 -10.73 -4.19 -10.75
CA PRO A 28 -11.39 -3.18 -11.58
C PRO A 28 -10.50 -2.76 -12.76
N HIS A 29 -11.10 -2.45 -13.90
CA HIS A 29 -10.33 -2.16 -15.11
C HIS A 29 -9.47 -0.89 -14.98
N ASN A 30 -9.87 0.05 -14.12
CA ASN A 30 -9.11 1.28 -13.88
C ASN A 30 -8.25 1.21 -12.61
N ALA A 31 -7.96 0.01 -12.12
CA ALA A 31 -7.04 -0.18 -11.01
C ALA A 31 -5.66 0.36 -11.36
N ILE A 32 -5.02 0.99 -10.39
CA ILE A 32 -3.71 1.61 -10.58
C ILE A 32 -2.62 0.56 -10.32
N PRO A 33 -1.81 0.19 -11.33
CA PRO A 33 -0.71 -0.73 -11.10
C PRO A 33 0.38 -0.02 -10.30
N ILE A 34 0.63 -0.47 -9.08
CA ILE A 34 1.63 0.15 -8.21
C ILE A 34 2.78 -0.76 -7.85
N GLY A 35 2.69 -2.02 -8.22
CA GLY A 35 3.74 -2.98 -7.96
C GLY A 35 3.77 -4.07 -9.01
N ARG A 36 4.63 -5.03 -8.79
CA ARG A 36 4.75 -6.19 -9.68
C ARG A 36 5.42 -7.34 -8.97
N GLU A 37 5.08 -8.54 -9.38
CA GLU A 37 5.81 -9.73 -8.97
C GLU A 37 7.17 -9.77 -9.68
N ARG A 38 8.03 -10.65 -9.25
CA ARG A 38 9.34 -10.85 -9.88
C ARG A 38 9.23 -11.18 -11.37
N ASP A 39 8.20 -11.91 -11.78
CA ASP A 39 7.96 -12.29 -13.18
C ASP A 39 7.25 -11.20 -13.98
N GLY A 40 6.98 -10.05 -13.39
CA GLY A 40 6.37 -8.91 -14.06
C GLY A 40 4.85 -8.82 -13.94
N LYS A 41 4.17 -9.79 -13.33
CA LYS A 41 2.72 -9.71 -13.16
C LYS A 41 2.34 -8.50 -12.31
N PRO A 42 1.40 -7.65 -12.78
CA PRO A 42 1.05 -6.44 -12.05
C PRO A 42 0.44 -6.73 -10.68
N LEU A 43 0.79 -5.88 -9.71
CA LEU A 43 0.17 -5.84 -8.40
C LEU A 43 -0.51 -4.49 -8.21
N PHE A 44 -1.68 -4.51 -7.58
CA PHE A 44 -2.49 -3.32 -7.31
C PHE A 44 -2.63 -3.15 -5.82
N ALA A 45 -2.88 -1.93 -5.36
CA ALA A 45 -3.16 -1.68 -3.95
C ALA A 45 -4.55 -2.20 -3.60
N ALA A 46 -4.62 -2.94 -2.53
CA ALA A 46 -5.87 -3.35 -1.93
C ALA A 46 -5.89 -2.94 -0.47
N ARG A 47 -7.08 -2.87 0.12
CA ARG A 47 -7.24 -2.73 1.56
C ARG A 47 -8.47 -3.50 2.01
N GLY A 48 -8.42 -4.01 3.22
CA GLY A 48 -9.56 -4.76 3.73
C GLY A 48 -9.62 -4.80 5.24
N TYR A 49 -10.81 -5.10 5.72
CA TYR A 49 -11.09 -5.21 7.15
C TYR A 49 -10.55 -6.52 7.70
N TYR A 50 -9.81 -6.43 8.79
CA TYR A 50 -9.33 -7.59 9.50
C TYR A 50 -9.05 -7.25 10.96
N LYS A 51 -9.63 -8.01 11.88
CA LYS A 51 -9.42 -7.86 13.34
C LYS A 51 -9.52 -6.43 13.84
N GLY A 52 -10.60 -5.76 13.47
CA GLY A 52 -10.91 -4.41 13.98
C GLY A 52 -10.20 -3.28 13.26
N GLY A 53 -9.36 -3.56 12.28
CA GLY A 53 -8.68 -2.54 11.50
C GLY A 53 -8.93 -2.70 10.00
N VAL A 54 -8.46 -1.72 9.24
CA VAL A 54 -8.44 -1.77 7.77
C VAL A 54 -6.99 -1.72 7.34
N HIS A 55 -6.54 -2.75 6.62
CA HIS A 55 -5.13 -2.92 6.33
C HIS A 55 -4.85 -2.83 4.83
N PRO A 56 -3.93 -1.93 4.41
CA PRO A 56 -3.45 -1.93 3.02
C PRO A 56 -2.58 -3.14 2.73
N GLY A 57 -2.73 -3.64 1.52
CA GLY A 57 -1.94 -4.73 1.01
C GLY A 57 -2.02 -4.78 -0.51
N LYS A 58 -2.05 -5.96 -1.07
CA LYS A 58 -1.98 -6.16 -2.52
C LYS A 58 -3.07 -7.06 -3.06
N CYS A 59 -3.41 -6.85 -4.32
CA CYS A 59 -4.23 -7.76 -5.11
C CYS A 59 -3.64 -7.86 -6.52
N GLY A 60 -4.06 -8.85 -7.26
CA GLY A 60 -3.60 -9.10 -8.61
C GLY A 60 -4.44 -10.15 -9.28
N ARG A 61 -4.47 -10.16 -10.62
CA ARG A 61 -5.30 -11.12 -11.38
C ARG A 61 -4.88 -12.57 -11.14
N HIS A 62 -3.62 -12.78 -10.80
CA HIS A 62 -3.07 -14.09 -10.46
C HIS A 62 -3.30 -14.49 -9.00
N LEU A 63 -3.70 -13.54 -8.14
CA LEU A 63 -4.02 -13.78 -6.74
C LEU A 63 -5.52 -14.05 -6.60
N ARG A 64 -5.92 -15.24 -7.00
CA ARG A 64 -7.33 -15.59 -7.20
C ARG A 64 -8.16 -15.71 -5.93
N LYS A 65 -7.52 -15.84 -4.78
CA LYS A 65 -8.22 -15.90 -3.49
C LYS A 65 -8.70 -14.55 -3.00
N GLY A 66 -8.17 -13.47 -3.56
CA GLY A 66 -8.53 -12.11 -3.18
C GLY A 66 -7.32 -11.26 -2.88
N ALA A 67 -7.46 -10.34 -1.92
CA ALA A 67 -6.35 -9.51 -1.50
C ALA A 67 -5.47 -10.22 -0.47
N ASN A 68 -4.20 -9.87 -0.45
CA ASN A 68 -3.25 -10.33 0.56
C ASN A 68 -2.81 -9.15 1.39
N ILE A 69 -3.04 -9.23 2.69
CA ILE A 69 -2.54 -8.25 3.65
C ILE A 69 -1.57 -8.94 4.60
N SER A 70 -0.78 -8.18 5.31
CA SER A 70 0.06 -8.71 6.37
C SER A 70 -0.50 -8.35 7.74
N TYR A 71 -0.43 -9.29 8.68
CA TYR A 71 -0.89 -9.06 10.04
C TYR A 71 -0.31 -10.10 10.99
N GLY A 72 0.29 -9.64 12.07
CA GLY A 72 0.76 -10.54 13.13
C GLY A 72 1.81 -11.55 12.71
N GLY A 73 2.63 -11.24 11.72
CA GLY A 73 3.66 -12.12 11.21
C GLY A 73 3.24 -12.96 10.02
N ASP A 74 1.96 -12.95 9.66
CA ASP A 74 1.40 -13.80 8.61
C ASP A 74 0.93 -13.00 7.40
N GLU A 75 0.84 -13.69 6.27
CA GLU A 75 0.07 -13.25 5.11
C GLU A 75 -1.36 -13.72 5.28
N VAL A 76 -2.30 -12.80 5.16
CA VAL A 76 -3.74 -13.06 5.34
C VAL A 76 -4.46 -12.79 4.03
N HIS A 77 -5.29 -13.75 3.60
CA HIS A 77 -6.10 -13.62 2.39
C HIS A 77 -7.49 -13.09 2.75
N LEU A 78 -7.92 -12.05 2.03
CA LEU A 78 -9.25 -11.45 2.22
C LEU A 78 -10.06 -11.62 0.94
N GLU A 79 -11.25 -12.19 1.05
CA GLU A 79 -12.16 -12.35 -0.10
C GLU A 79 -12.81 -11.04 -0.50
N ASN A 80 -13.07 -10.17 0.46
CA ASN A 80 -13.69 -8.87 0.25
C ASN A 80 -12.66 -7.78 0.56
N TYR A 81 -12.51 -6.83 -0.34
CA TYR A 81 -11.49 -5.79 -0.24
C TYR A 81 -11.87 -4.60 -1.10
N GLU A 82 -11.12 -3.53 -0.96
CA GLU A 82 -11.21 -2.38 -1.85
C GLU A 82 -9.92 -2.26 -2.64
N VAL A 83 -10.02 -1.76 -3.87
CA VAL A 83 -8.88 -1.59 -4.79
C VAL A 83 -8.75 -0.12 -5.12
N LEU A 84 -7.51 0.36 -5.14
CA LEU A 84 -7.22 1.75 -5.50
C LEU A 84 -7.31 1.92 -7.01
N VAL A 85 -8.17 2.84 -7.44
CA VAL A 85 -8.46 3.08 -8.87
C VAL A 85 -8.36 4.56 -9.19
N GLY A 86 -8.26 4.86 -10.47
CA GLY A 86 -8.29 6.23 -10.97
C GLY A 86 -7.07 6.60 -11.77
N ASN A 87 -6.63 7.85 -11.59
CA ASN A 87 -5.51 8.40 -12.36
C ASN A 87 -4.18 8.14 -11.68
N GLU A 88 -3.38 7.24 -12.23
CA GLU A 88 -2.07 6.87 -11.67
C GLU A 88 -1.10 8.07 -11.60
N HIS A 89 -1.29 9.08 -12.44
CA HIS A 89 -0.43 10.28 -12.44
C HIS A 89 -0.68 11.19 -11.24
N LYS A 90 -1.73 10.94 -10.48
CA LYS A 90 -2.01 11.66 -9.23
C LYS A 90 -1.21 11.13 -8.04
N ILE A 91 -0.59 9.97 -8.18
CA ILE A 91 0.21 9.38 -7.12
C ILE A 91 1.69 9.55 -7.44
N ARG A 92 2.44 10.02 -6.47
CA ARG A 92 3.90 10.10 -6.55
C ARG A 92 4.49 9.18 -5.48
N TRP A 93 5.49 8.42 -5.86
CA TRP A 93 6.16 7.51 -4.94
C TRP A 93 7.48 8.13 -4.51
N GLN A 94 7.60 8.39 -3.22
CA GLN A 94 8.81 8.96 -2.65
C GLN A 94 9.46 8.01 -1.68
N SER A 95 10.78 8.03 -1.66
CA SER A 95 11.55 7.37 -0.62
C SER A 95 11.33 8.10 0.69
N GLU A 96 10.93 7.35 1.71
CA GLU A 96 10.77 7.88 3.06
C GLU A 96 12.03 7.63 3.86
N GLU A 97 12.52 8.67 4.52
CA GLU A 97 13.64 8.58 5.43
C GLU A 97 13.12 8.90 6.83
N GLY A 98 13.35 7.98 7.77
CA GLY A 98 12.86 8.16 9.13
C GLY A 98 11.35 8.04 9.25
N ARG A 99 10.76 8.71 10.22
CA ARG A 99 9.32 8.71 10.48
C ARG A 99 8.63 9.79 9.68
N ILE A 100 7.41 9.51 9.23
CA ILE A 100 6.58 10.54 8.59
C ILE A 100 6.20 11.58 9.64
N THR A 101 6.43 12.84 9.31
CA THR A 101 6.03 13.97 10.16
C THR A 101 4.96 14.80 9.47
N VAL A 102 4.26 15.62 10.24
CA VAL A 102 3.23 16.51 9.69
C VAL A 102 3.84 17.49 8.66
N ASN A 103 5.07 17.88 8.86
CA ASN A 103 5.76 18.82 7.96
C ASN A 103 5.98 18.26 6.57
N ASP A 104 6.03 16.93 6.43
CA ASP A 104 6.16 16.28 5.13
C ASP A 104 4.98 16.60 4.21
N TRP A 105 3.86 17.05 4.77
CA TRP A 105 2.64 17.35 4.02
C TRP A 105 2.54 18.80 3.58
N GLU A 106 3.42 19.67 4.06
CA GLU A 106 3.36 21.11 3.75
C GLU A 106 3.66 21.45 2.29
N GLN A 107 4.30 20.54 1.59
CA GLN A 107 4.67 20.74 0.18
C GLN A 107 3.55 20.41 -0.81
N GLY A 108 2.32 20.29 -0.35
CA GLY A 108 1.18 20.05 -1.23
C GLY A 108 0.93 18.60 -1.58
N LEU A 109 1.61 17.68 -0.90
CA LEU A 109 1.43 16.24 -1.07
C LEU A 109 0.92 15.64 0.24
N GLN A 110 0.05 14.65 0.12
CA GLN A 110 -0.49 13.93 1.26
C GLN A 110 -0.25 12.44 1.07
N PRO A 111 0.20 11.73 2.11
CA PRO A 111 0.28 10.27 2.03
C PRO A 111 -1.09 9.67 1.68
N VAL A 112 -1.08 8.61 0.90
CA VAL A 112 -2.32 7.89 0.62
C VAL A 112 -2.73 7.12 1.87
N GLU A 113 -3.86 7.52 2.46
CA GLU A 113 -4.42 6.82 3.60
C GLU A 113 -4.92 5.46 3.13
N GLY A 114 -4.31 4.41 3.64
CA GLY A 114 -4.68 3.04 3.29
C GLY A 114 -5.65 2.42 4.26
N GLY A 115 -5.62 2.85 5.52
CA GLY A 115 -6.48 2.25 6.53
C GLY A 115 -6.13 2.68 7.94
N ARG A 116 -6.47 1.82 8.89
CA ARG A 116 -6.25 2.06 10.32
C ARG A 116 -6.06 0.75 11.06
N GLU A 117 -5.21 0.79 12.09
CA GLU A 117 -5.16 -0.26 13.09
C GLU A 117 -6.41 -0.21 13.96
N SER A 118 -6.67 -1.29 14.71
CA SER A 118 -7.82 -1.37 15.62
C SER A 118 -7.79 -0.30 16.71
N ASP A 119 -6.62 0.24 17.05
CA ASP A 119 -6.47 1.32 18.03
C ASP A 119 -6.63 2.72 17.41
N GLY A 120 -6.94 2.81 16.12
CA GLY A 120 -7.17 4.07 15.43
C GLY A 120 -5.96 4.69 14.74
N ARG A 121 -4.77 4.11 14.88
CA ARG A 121 -3.58 4.63 14.20
C ARG A 121 -3.75 4.51 12.68
N PHE A 122 -3.46 5.58 11.95
CA PHE A 122 -3.54 5.58 10.51
C PHE A 122 -2.46 4.69 9.89
N LEU A 123 -2.86 3.96 8.85
CA LEU A 123 -1.94 3.19 8.01
C LEU A 123 -1.91 3.82 6.62
N PHE A 124 -0.71 4.08 6.13
CA PHE A 124 -0.51 4.65 4.81
C PHE A 124 -0.08 3.57 3.83
N LEU A 125 -0.48 3.76 2.58
CA LEU A 125 -0.07 2.88 1.50
C LEU A 125 1.40 3.09 1.19
N CYS A 126 2.15 2.01 1.08
CA CYS A 126 3.55 2.03 0.68
C CYS A 126 3.84 0.92 -0.32
N ILE A 127 5.01 0.99 -0.93
CA ILE A 127 5.53 -0.08 -1.77
C ILE A 127 6.94 -0.45 -1.29
N CYS A 128 7.24 -1.71 -1.34
CA CYS A 128 8.54 -2.26 -0.90
C CYS A 128 9.13 -3.15 -2.00
N GLU A 129 10.39 -2.95 -2.28
CA GLU A 129 11.14 -3.86 -3.15
C GLU A 129 11.56 -5.10 -2.38
N HIS A 130 11.33 -6.27 -2.96
CA HIS A 130 11.71 -7.52 -2.34
C HIS A 130 11.90 -8.59 -3.41
N GLU A 131 13.08 -9.21 -3.42
CA GLU A 131 13.41 -10.33 -4.32
C GLU A 131 13.01 -10.11 -5.78
N GLY A 132 13.28 -8.92 -6.30
CA GLY A 132 13.01 -8.60 -7.70
C GLY A 132 11.59 -8.15 -7.98
N GLY A 133 10.72 -8.10 -6.99
CA GLY A 133 9.35 -7.58 -7.10
C GLY A 133 9.18 -6.27 -6.36
N ILE A 134 8.02 -5.65 -6.53
CA ILE A 134 7.60 -4.44 -5.80
C ILE A 134 6.23 -4.73 -5.21
N HIS A 135 6.12 -4.69 -3.89
CA HIS A 135 4.93 -5.15 -3.18
C HIS A 135 4.23 -4.02 -2.43
N PRO A 136 2.93 -3.80 -2.71
CA PRO A 136 2.13 -2.88 -1.91
C PRO A 136 2.01 -3.39 -0.47
N GLY A 137 2.12 -2.48 0.48
CA GLY A 137 2.03 -2.78 1.89
C GLY A 137 1.57 -1.59 2.70
N LYS A 138 1.90 -1.60 3.98
CA LYS A 138 1.43 -0.61 4.95
C LYS A 138 2.55 -0.06 5.81
N ILE A 139 2.40 1.19 6.21
CA ILE A 139 3.32 1.85 7.12
C ILE A 139 2.54 2.83 7.99
N ASP A 140 2.88 2.93 9.27
CA ASP A 140 2.33 3.96 10.13
C ASP A 140 3.36 5.08 10.37
N LYS A 141 2.91 6.19 10.96
CA LYS A 141 3.74 7.37 11.22
C LYS A 141 4.91 7.10 12.15
N GLN A 142 4.71 6.18 13.07
CA GLN A 142 5.64 5.98 14.19
C GLN A 142 6.65 4.88 13.92
N SER A 143 6.39 4.06 12.94
CA SER A 143 7.25 2.93 12.61
C SER A 143 8.42 3.36 11.72
N ASP A 144 9.56 2.76 11.93
CA ASP A 144 10.74 2.94 11.08
C ASP A 144 10.79 1.90 9.95
N HIS A 145 9.75 1.08 9.81
CA HIS A 145 9.66 0.06 8.77
C HIS A 145 8.23 -0.07 8.27
N ALA A 146 8.10 -0.53 7.03
CA ALA A 146 6.83 -0.91 6.44
C ALA A 146 6.64 -2.42 6.53
N ASN A 147 5.41 -2.87 6.44
CA ASN A 147 5.07 -4.28 6.42
C ASN A 147 4.35 -4.63 5.12
N PHE A 148 4.69 -5.79 4.57
CA PHE A 148 4.02 -6.32 3.39
C PHE A 148 3.93 -7.83 3.47
N ALA A 149 3.03 -8.41 2.69
CA ALA A 149 2.83 -9.85 2.65
C ALA A 149 3.64 -10.46 1.51
N TYR A 150 4.34 -11.56 1.78
CA TYR A 150 5.05 -12.31 0.78
C TYR A 150 5.32 -13.73 1.27
N ASP A 151 4.96 -14.71 0.43
CA ASP A 151 5.23 -16.13 0.68
C ASP A 151 4.75 -16.58 2.06
N GLY A 152 3.50 -16.30 2.35
CA GLY A 152 2.81 -16.75 3.56
C GLY A 152 3.13 -15.96 4.82
N LYS A 153 4.00 -15.00 4.77
CA LYS A 153 4.49 -14.27 5.95
C LYS A 153 4.36 -12.78 5.81
N GLU A 154 4.30 -12.10 6.96
CA GLU A 154 4.49 -10.66 7.03
C GLU A 154 5.99 -10.37 6.99
N ARG A 155 6.39 -9.50 6.07
CA ARG A 155 7.78 -9.08 5.87
C ARG A 155 7.94 -7.62 6.24
N GLN A 156 9.16 -7.22 6.58
CA GLN A 156 9.48 -5.85 6.92
C GLN A 156 10.40 -5.23 5.88
N CYS A 157 10.14 -3.96 5.59
CA CYS A 157 10.95 -3.14 4.71
C CYS A 157 11.32 -1.88 5.49
N LYS A 158 12.58 -1.73 5.85
CA LYS A 158 13.02 -0.61 6.67
C LYS A 158 13.01 0.69 5.89
N ARG A 159 12.72 1.78 6.58
CA ARG A 159 12.96 3.12 6.04
C ARG A 159 14.46 3.39 6.04
N LYS A 160 14.90 4.05 4.97
CA LYS A 160 16.28 4.50 4.89
C LYS A 160 16.43 5.79 5.71
N HIS A 161 17.39 5.82 6.62
CA HIS A 161 17.67 7.02 7.39
C HIS A 161 18.50 8.01 6.57
N ALA A 162 18.30 9.30 6.84
CA ALA A 162 19.08 10.36 6.20
C ALA A 162 20.57 10.11 6.42
N GLY A 163 21.36 10.23 5.35
CA GLY A 163 22.81 10.03 5.41
C GLY A 163 23.29 8.59 5.23
N ASN A 164 22.40 7.66 5.04
CA ASN A 164 22.76 6.27 4.80
C ASN A 164 22.72 5.91 3.31
#